data_8c5519e132f17079c3c069252b9b97e3
#
_entry.id   8c5519e132f17079c3c069252b9b97e3
#
_cell.length_a   1.000
_cell.length_b   1.000
_cell.length_c   1.000
_cell.angle_alpha   90.00
_cell.angle_beta   90.00
_cell.angle_gamma   90.00
#
_symmetry.space_group_name_H-M   'P 1'
#
loop_
_entity.id
_entity.type
_entity.pdbx_description
1 polymer ?
#
loop_
_entity_poly.entity_id
_entity_poly.type
_entity_poly.pdbx_seq_one_letter_code
_entity_poly.pdbx_strand_id
1 'polypeptide(L)'
;VDGPPQQSSDGVLYPARLPTFHRISVTGGFTAFVRWFWFARWDVAPGRTSRQHLIGYPTSNLVVSDDRTEFSGPATRASHRDLTGTGWAVGALLQPASIPTVLRHVMAGRSGNPQDTAAASQVGATGTLEETTPTDAQDVTPRIAALRDTVLLVALPDLEAAVHAAMASPRPPADTCAEAARAFTAWLTALLGEPTEEGLLANRMVDAAETQRHLDSVTDLAAHLHVSQRTLQRLTATHVGLSPGMLIRRRRLHDGARRLREEPGLTLTDLAHELGYSDHAHLTHDWRTVLGITPTGYRRSAQSTDTTDPAR
;
A
#
# COMPACT_ATOMS: atom_id res chain seq x y z
N VAL A 1 -24.97 -19.21 6.47
CA VAL A 1 -25.31 -17.92 7.11
C VAL A 1 -24.01 -17.14 7.18
N ASP A 2 -23.74 -16.35 6.13
CA ASP A 2 -22.54 -15.52 6.04
C ASP A 2 -22.77 -14.26 6.88
N GLY A 3 -21.95 -14.09 7.93
CA GLY A 3 -21.91 -12.86 8.71
C GLY A 3 -21.37 -11.70 7.86
N PRO A 4 -21.63 -10.44 8.26
CA PRO A 4 -21.14 -9.29 7.51
C PRO A 4 -19.61 -9.34 7.42
N PRO A 5 -19.00 -8.90 6.29
CA PRO A 5 -17.56 -8.94 6.10
C PRO A 5 -16.89 -8.16 7.22
N GLN A 6 -16.01 -8.82 7.96
CA GLN A 6 -15.17 -8.16 8.96
C GLN A 6 -14.35 -7.08 8.27
N GLN A 7 -14.54 -5.85 8.70
CA GLN A 7 -13.73 -4.72 8.29
C GLN A 7 -12.31 -4.92 8.82
N SER A 8 -11.43 -5.51 8.01
CA SER A 8 -10.02 -5.56 8.32
C SER A 8 -9.46 -4.12 8.28
N SER A 9 -9.02 -3.65 9.42
CA SER A 9 -8.39 -2.32 9.55
C SER A 9 -6.89 -2.33 9.22
N ASP A 10 -6.38 -3.42 8.63
CA ASP A 10 -4.98 -3.56 8.27
C ASP A 10 -4.55 -2.44 7.30
N GLY A 11 -3.49 -1.74 7.66
CA GLY A 11 -2.97 -0.59 6.91
C GLY A 11 -3.60 0.76 7.23
N VAL A 12 -4.53 0.82 8.18
CA VAL A 12 -5.12 2.07 8.67
C VAL A 12 -4.77 2.24 10.15
N LEU A 13 -4.07 3.31 10.49
CA LEU A 13 -3.68 3.60 11.88
C LEU A 13 -4.89 3.95 12.77
N TYR A 14 -5.90 4.62 12.23
CA TYR A 14 -7.05 5.14 12.96
C TYR A 14 -8.36 4.85 12.20
N PRO A 15 -8.85 3.61 12.19
CA PRO A 15 -10.04 3.22 11.43
C PRO A 15 -11.30 4.01 11.81
N ALA A 16 -11.43 4.44 13.06
CA ALA A 16 -12.58 5.22 13.54
C ALA A 16 -12.67 6.66 12.99
N ARG A 17 -11.62 7.15 12.31
CA ARG A 17 -11.57 8.51 11.73
C ARG A 17 -11.65 8.51 10.21
N LEU A 18 -11.84 7.36 9.60
CA LEU A 18 -11.92 7.25 8.15
C LEU A 18 -13.30 7.66 7.64
N PRO A 19 -13.31 8.26 6.42
CA PRO A 19 -14.52 8.23 5.60
C PRO A 19 -14.99 6.78 5.42
N THR A 20 -16.17 6.58 4.85
CA THR A 20 -16.67 5.24 4.56
C THR A 20 -15.64 4.48 3.72
N PHE A 21 -15.10 3.41 4.28
CA PHE A 21 -14.05 2.59 3.66
C PHE A 21 -14.52 1.15 3.52
N HIS A 22 -14.43 0.62 2.31
CA HIS A 22 -14.80 -0.76 2.00
C HIS A 22 -13.64 -1.48 1.33
N ARG A 23 -13.52 -2.78 1.58
CA ARG A 23 -12.63 -3.69 0.86
C ARG A 23 -13.42 -4.80 0.21
N ILE A 24 -13.00 -5.17 -1.00
CA ILE A 24 -13.50 -6.33 -1.70
C ILE A 24 -12.31 -7.27 -1.93
N SER A 25 -12.41 -8.45 -1.35
CA SER A 25 -11.44 -9.52 -1.56
C SER A 25 -11.54 -10.06 -2.98
N VAL A 26 -10.40 -10.39 -3.55
CA VAL A 26 -10.30 -11.03 -4.86
C VAL A 26 -10.36 -12.54 -4.67
N THR A 27 -10.97 -13.24 -5.61
CA THR A 27 -11.10 -14.70 -5.59
C THR A 27 -10.60 -15.34 -6.90
N GLY A 28 -10.34 -16.63 -6.86
CA GLY A 28 -9.89 -17.38 -8.04
C GLY A 28 -8.48 -17.02 -8.51
N GLY A 29 -8.19 -17.24 -9.78
CA GLY A 29 -6.87 -17.00 -10.38
C GLY A 29 -6.41 -15.54 -10.35
N PHE A 30 -7.35 -14.60 -10.21
CA PHE A 30 -7.04 -13.18 -10.17
C PHE A 30 -6.32 -12.73 -8.87
N THR A 31 -6.35 -13.56 -7.82
CA THR A 31 -5.56 -13.37 -6.59
C THR A 31 -4.06 -13.31 -6.83
N ALA A 32 -3.58 -13.83 -7.96
CA ALA A 32 -2.19 -13.71 -8.37
C ALA A 32 -1.78 -12.26 -8.70
N PHE A 33 -2.73 -11.41 -9.07
CA PHE A 33 -2.47 -10.07 -9.61
C PHE A 33 -2.90 -8.93 -8.70
N VAL A 34 -3.99 -9.11 -7.95
CA VAL A 34 -4.55 -8.12 -7.03
C VAL A 34 -4.80 -8.78 -5.68
N ARG A 35 -4.41 -8.10 -4.62
CA ARG A 35 -4.61 -8.58 -3.25
C ARG A 35 -6.04 -8.30 -2.78
N TRP A 36 -6.50 -7.07 -2.99
CA TRP A 36 -7.88 -6.61 -2.79
C TRP A 36 -8.12 -5.31 -3.52
N PHE A 37 -9.39 -4.99 -3.73
CA PHE A 37 -9.84 -3.65 -4.08
C PHE A 37 -10.26 -2.91 -2.83
N TRP A 38 -10.06 -1.58 -2.81
CA TRP A 38 -10.50 -0.73 -1.72
C TRP A 38 -11.21 0.50 -2.27
N PHE A 39 -12.16 1.01 -1.47
CA PHE A 39 -13.04 2.11 -1.82
C PHE A 39 -13.10 3.07 -0.66
N ALA A 40 -12.93 4.36 -0.93
CA ALA A 40 -13.09 5.43 0.04
C ALA A 40 -14.06 6.45 -0.53
N ARG A 41 -15.00 6.93 0.30
CA ARG A 41 -15.86 8.08 0.02
C ARG A 41 -15.77 9.02 1.21
N TRP A 42 -15.70 10.32 0.94
CA TRP A 42 -15.64 11.34 1.98
C TRP A 42 -16.57 12.50 1.66
N ASP A 43 -17.05 13.14 2.72
CA ASP A 43 -17.79 14.38 2.69
C ASP A 43 -17.27 15.25 3.84
N VAL A 44 -16.35 16.15 3.51
CA VAL A 44 -15.70 17.05 4.47
C VAL A 44 -16.33 18.42 4.34
N ALA A 45 -16.84 18.93 5.44
CA ALA A 45 -17.53 20.23 5.47
C ALA A 45 -16.66 21.35 4.85
N PRO A 46 -17.28 22.31 4.14
CA PRO A 46 -16.58 23.42 3.50
C PRO A 46 -15.60 24.13 4.45
N GLY A 47 -14.41 24.42 3.96
CA GLY A 47 -13.34 25.08 4.73
C GLY A 47 -12.63 24.19 5.76
N ARG A 48 -12.99 22.89 5.84
CA ARG A 48 -12.30 21.92 6.69
C ARG A 48 -11.43 20.99 5.85
N THR A 49 -10.39 20.46 6.51
CA THR A 49 -9.49 19.44 5.95
C THR A 49 -9.45 18.25 6.90
N SER A 50 -9.65 17.05 6.36
CA SER A 50 -9.50 15.80 7.10
C SER A 50 -8.19 15.11 6.70
N ARG A 51 -7.20 15.12 7.60
CA ARG A 51 -5.91 14.47 7.37
C ARG A 51 -5.99 12.98 7.65
N GLN A 52 -5.76 12.18 6.62
CA GLN A 52 -5.73 10.73 6.70
C GLN A 52 -4.27 10.26 6.79
N HIS A 53 -3.92 9.54 7.84
CA HIS A 53 -2.62 8.90 7.98
C HIS A 53 -2.63 7.55 7.28
N LEU A 54 -1.74 7.39 6.32
CA LEU A 54 -1.62 6.18 5.52
C LEU A 54 -0.37 5.40 5.95
N ILE A 55 -0.58 4.20 6.44
CA ILE A 55 0.50 3.23 6.51
C ILE A 55 0.59 2.62 5.12
N GLY A 56 1.61 2.98 4.35
CA GLY A 56 1.79 2.42 3.01
C GLY A 56 1.91 0.90 3.08
N TYR A 57 1.42 0.20 2.07
CA TYR A 57 1.71 -1.23 1.89
C TYR A 57 3.07 -1.42 1.22
N PRO A 58 3.72 -2.57 1.39
CA PRO A 58 5.01 -2.86 0.75
C PRO A 58 4.87 -3.18 -0.74
N THR A 59 3.69 -2.99 -1.30
CA THR A 59 3.37 -3.21 -2.71
C THR A 59 2.75 -1.95 -3.31
N SER A 60 2.65 -1.90 -4.63
CA SER A 60 2.11 -0.75 -5.34
C SER A 60 0.59 -0.73 -5.36
N ASN A 61 0.02 0.47 -5.49
CA ASN A 61 -1.40 0.69 -5.71
C ASN A 61 -1.64 1.36 -7.06
N LEU A 62 -2.70 0.96 -7.74
CA LEU A 62 -3.29 1.70 -8.84
C LEU A 62 -4.61 2.29 -8.35
N VAL A 63 -4.76 3.61 -8.42
CA VAL A 63 -5.88 4.34 -7.82
C VAL A 63 -6.54 5.23 -8.86
N VAL A 64 -7.86 5.15 -8.97
CA VAL A 64 -8.69 6.10 -9.72
C VAL A 64 -9.51 6.88 -8.70
N SER A 65 -9.47 8.20 -8.77
CA SER A 65 -10.28 9.10 -7.96
C SER A 65 -11.17 9.98 -8.85
N ASP A 66 -11.99 10.78 -8.23
CA ASP A 66 -12.88 11.72 -8.94
C ASP A 66 -12.15 12.76 -9.79
N ASP A 67 -10.87 13.04 -9.48
CA ASP A 67 -10.07 14.08 -10.12
C ASP A 67 -8.82 13.57 -10.87
N ARG A 68 -8.36 12.34 -10.62
CA ARG A 68 -7.12 11.83 -11.21
C ARG A 68 -6.92 10.34 -11.05
N THR A 69 -5.97 9.81 -11.83
CA THR A 69 -5.48 8.43 -11.68
C THR A 69 -4.01 8.44 -11.26
N GLU A 70 -3.68 7.59 -10.29
CA GLU A 70 -2.37 7.53 -9.65
C GLU A 70 -1.84 6.09 -9.63
N PHE A 71 -0.55 5.94 -9.94
CA PHE A 71 0.21 4.74 -9.60
C PHE A 71 1.14 5.07 -8.43
N SER A 72 0.88 4.47 -7.28
CA SER A 72 1.72 4.64 -6.09
C SER A 72 2.73 3.51 -6.00
N GLY A 73 4.00 3.84 -5.94
CA GLY A 73 5.08 2.90 -5.67
C GLY A 73 5.07 2.39 -4.23
N PRO A 74 5.97 1.46 -3.89
CA PRO A 74 6.06 0.89 -2.55
C PRO A 74 6.50 1.97 -1.54
N ALA A 75 5.80 2.04 -0.40
CA ALA A 75 6.11 3.02 0.62
C ALA A 75 7.11 2.47 1.64
N THR A 76 8.16 3.25 1.95
CA THR A 76 9.14 2.95 3.00
C THR A 76 8.76 3.59 4.33
N ARG A 77 7.88 4.58 4.30
CA ARG A 77 7.43 5.37 5.46
C ARG A 77 5.93 5.64 5.38
N ALA A 78 5.37 6.00 6.52
CA ALA A 78 4.01 6.50 6.57
C ALA A 78 3.90 7.82 5.80
N SER A 79 2.74 8.03 5.22
CA SER A 79 2.39 9.27 4.53
C SER A 79 1.05 9.81 5.04
N HIS A 80 0.59 10.91 4.50
CA HIS A 80 -0.75 11.41 4.78
C HIS A 80 -1.40 11.92 3.49
N ARG A 81 -2.73 11.91 3.49
CA ARG A 81 -3.53 12.54 2.45
C ARG A 81 -4.52 13.48 3.12
N ASP A 82 -4.55 14.70 2.65
CA ASP A 82 -5.52 15.70 3.11
C ASP A 82 -6.75 15.63 2.20
N LEU A 83 -7.92 15.34 2.81
CA LEU A 83 -9.20 15.27 2.14
C LEU A 83 -9.97 16.58 2.40
N THR A 84 -10.57 17.12 1.34
CA THR A 84 -11.42 18.32 1.37
C THR A 84 -12.67 18.07 0.55
N GLY A 85 -13.77 18.76 0.86
CA GLY A 85 -15.03 18.63 0.14
C GLY A 85 -15.54 17.19 0.04
N THR A 86 -16.34 16.92 -0.97
CA THR A 86 -16.90 15.60 -1.26
C THR A 86 -16.09 14.92 -2.37
N GLY A 87 -15.78 13.65 -2.22
CA GLY A 87 -15.02 12.91 -3.21
C GLY A 87 -14.99 11.40 -2.96
N TRP A 88 -14.34 10.70 -3.86
CA TRP A 88 -14.14 9.25 -3.76
C TRP A 88 -12.80 8.82 -4.36
N ALA A 89 -12.34 7.65 -3.94
CA ALA A 89 -11.21 6.97 -4.54
C ALA A 89 -11.45 5.45 -4.55
N VAL A 90 -11.02 4.81 -5.63
CA VAL A 90 -11.04 3.35 -5.80
C VAL A 90 -9.63 2.90 -6.11
N GLY A 91 -9.11 1.93 -5.37
CA GLY A 91 -7.77 1.41 -5.59
C GLY A 91 -7.69 -0.09 -5.67
N ALA A 92 -6.74 -0.56 -6.46
CA ALA A 92 -6.30 -1.94 -6.52
C ALA A 92 -4.93 -2.05 -5.84
N LEU A 93 -4.85 -2.78 -4.72
CA LEU A 93 -3.57 -3.15 -4.14
C LEU A 93 -2.99 -4.30 -4.96
N LEU A 94 -1.93 -4.01 -5.70
CA LEU A 94 -1.35 -4.93 -6.66
C LEU A 94 -0.52 -6.01 -5.95
N GLN A 95 -0.58 -7.23 -6.46
CA GLN A 95 0.36 -8.29 -6.10
C GLN A 95 1.68 -8.10 -6.86
N PRO A 96 2.82 -8.52 -6.29
CA PRO A 96 4.12 -8.45 -6.94
C PRO A 96 4.16 -8.98 -8.37
N ALA A 97 3.40 -10.03 -8.68
CA ALA A 97 3.35 -10.63 -10.01
C ALA A 97 2.85 -9.70 -11.11
N SER A 98 1.97 -8.76 -10.79
CA SER A 98 1.40 -7.81 -11.77
C SER A 98 2.23 -6.54 -11.96
N ILE A 99 3.06 -6.17 -10.96
CA ILE A 99 3.73 -4.87 -10.92
C ILE A 99 4.60 -4.59 -12.15
N PRO A 100 5.47 -5.50 -12.63
CA PRO A 100 6.34 -5.20 -13.77
C PRO A 100 5.55 -4.88 -15.04
N THR A 101 4.45 -5.59 -15.31
CA THR A 101 3.63 -5.36 -16.50
C THR A 101 2.80 -4.09 -16.37
N VAL A 102 2.14 -3.85 -15.23
CA VAL A 102 1.41 -2.61 -14.98
C VAL A 102 2.34 -1.41 -15.06
N LEU A 103 3.52 -1.47 -14.44
CA LEU A 103 4.48 -0.37 -14.47
C LEU A 103 4.95 -0.06 -15.90
N ARG A 104 5.26 -1.08 -16.69
CA ARG A 104 5.64 -0.90 -18.10
C ARG A 104 4.53 -0.19 -18.88
N HIS A 105 3.29 -0.60 -18.72
CA HIS A 105 2.13 0.02 -19.38
C HIS A 105 1.94 1.48 -18.96
N VAL A 106 1.96 1.76 -17.66
CA VAL A 106 1.85 3.11 -17.08
C VAL A 106 2.96 4.02 -17.60
N MET A 107 4.20 3.53 -17.68
CA MET A 107 5.34 4.32 -18.16
C MET A 107 5.30 4.56 -19.67
N ALA A 108 4.83 3.61 -20.47
CA ALA A 108 4.65 3.78 -21.91
C ALA A 108 3.63 4.89 -22.24
N GLY A 109 2.56 4.99 -21.46
CA GLY A 109 1.55 6.07 -21.62
C GLY A 109 2.09 7.47 -21.27
N ARG A 110 3.17 7.58 -20.50
CA ARG A 110 3.80 8.87 -20.11
C ARG A 110 4.77 9.44 -21.15
N SER A 111 5.31 8.61 -22.02
CA SER A 111 6.34 9.03 -22.99
C SER A 111 5.86 10.06 -24.04
N GLY A 112 4.59 10.46 -24.00
CA GLY A 112 3.98 11.40 -24.94
C GLY A 112 3.96 12.89 -24.52
N ASN A 113 4.28 13.24 -23.25
CA ASN A 113 4.19 14.64 -22.80
C ASN A 113 5.35 15.02 -21.85
N PRO A 114 6.33 15.86 -22.32
CA PRO A 114 7.46 16.29 -21.51
C PRO A 114 7.10 17.19 -20.31
N GLN A 115 5.87 17.70 -20.23
CA GLN A 115 5.41 18.59 -19.15
C GLN A 115 4.94 17.85 -17.90
N ASP A 116 4.72 16.53 -17.97
CA ASP A 116 4.22 15.72 -16.84
C ASP A 116 5.30 15.35 -15.79
N THR A 117 6.56 15.72 -16.05
CA THR A 117 7.67 15.46 -15.13
C THR A 117 7.63 16.36 -13.88
N ALA A 118 6.89 17.46 -13.90
CA ALA A 118 6.82 18.42 -12.80
C ALA A 118 5.72 18.15 -11.75
N ALA A 119 4.82 17.21 -12.00
CA ALA A 119 3.67 16.92 -11.11
C ALA A 119 3.87 15.69 -10.23
N ALA A 120 5.11 15.29 -9.92
CA ALA A 120 5.38 14.36 -8.84
C ALA A 120 5.15 15.12 -7.52
N SER A 121 3.95 15.06 -6.97
CA SER A 121 3.66 15.57 -5.63
C SER A 121 4.55 14.86 -4.63
N GLN A 122 5.63 15.52 -4.21
CA GLN A 122 6.44 15.10 -3.09
C GLN A 122 5.57 15.14 -1.84
N VAL A 123 5.15 13.97 -1.37
CA VAL A 123 4.65 13.81 -0.02
C VAL A 123 5.86 13.98 0.90
N GLY A 124 6.15 15.24 1.25
CA GLY A 124 7.04 15.66 2.31
C GLY A 124 8.38 14.94 2.41
N ALA A 125 9.31 15.11 1.44
CA ALA A 125 10.71 14.81 1.64
C ALA A 125 11.58 15.65 0.69
N THR A 126 12.39 16.52 1.28
CA THR A 126 13.56 17.15 0.66
C THR A 126 14.63 16.07 0.40
N GLY A 127 14.75 15.62 -0.83
CA GLY A 127 15.82 14.75 -1.29
C GLY A 127 16.12 15.10 -2.74
N THR A 128 17.29 15.69 -2.98
CA THR A 128 17.82 16.04 -4.29
C THR A 128 18.00 14.76 -5.12
N LEU A 129 17.38 14.69 -6.29
CA LEU A 129 17.64 13.64 -7.28
C LEU A 129 18.95 14.00 -8.00
N GLU A 130 19.97 13.18 -7.85
CA GLU A 130 21.14 13.21 -8.73
C GLU A 130 20.73 12.66 -10.11
N GLU A 131 20.93 13.50 -11.10
CA GLU A 131 20.68 13.23 -12.51
C GLU A 131 21.78 12.31 -13.04
N THR A 132 21.55 11.01 -13.03
CA THR A 132 22.40 10.04 -13.71
C THR A 132 21.89 9.87 -15.14
N THR A 133 22.60 10.41 -16.09
CA THR A 133 22.35 10.25 -17.53
C THR A 133 22.59 8.78 -17.93
N PRO A 134 21.63 8.03 -18.46
CA PRO A 134 21.88 6.70 -19.01
C PRO A 134 22.28 6.83 -20.47
N THR A 135 23.48 6.37 -20.78
CA THR A 135 23.91 6.05 -22.16
C THR A 135 23.50 4.60 -22.41
N ASP A 136 22.50 4.39 -23.20
CA ASP A 136 22.13 3.27 -24.07
C ASP A 136 20.60 3.11 -24.11
N ALA A 137 20.05 3.40 -25.28
CA ALA A 137 18.61 3.34 -25.58
C ALA A 137 18.18 1.89 -25.88
N GLN A 138 18.12 1.01 -24.85
CA GLN A 138 17.45 -0.27 -24.92
C GLN A 138 16.83 -0.62 -23.55
N ASP A 139 15.50 -0.65 -23.50
CA ASP A 139 14.65 -1.10 -22.39
C ASP A 139 14.78 -0.34 -21.07
N VAL A 140 14.48 0.97 -21.10
CA VAL A 140 14.41 1.82 -19.89
C VAL A 140 13.05 1.64 -19.22
N THR A 141 12.69 0.43 -18.83
CA THR A 141 11.61 0.25 -17.86
C THR A 141 12.15 0.67 -16.49
N PRO A 142 11.67 1.76 -15.86
CA PRO A 142 12.16 2.16 -14.57
C PRO A 142 11.94 1.00 -13.59
N ARG A 143 12.98 0.69 -12.83
CA ARG A 143 12.88 -0.33 -11.79
C ARG A 143 11.90 0.16 -10.74
N ILE A 144 11.00 -0.70 -10.28
CA ILE A 144 10.01 -0.34 -9.24
C ILE A 144 10.66 0.29 -8.00
N ALA A 145 11.92 -0.04 -7.71
CA ALA A 145 12.69 0.57 -6.62
C ALA A 145 12.91 2.09 -6.77
N ALA A 146 12.91 2.63 -8.00
CA ALA A 146 13.00 4.07 -8.24
C ALA A 146 11.70 4.80 -7.88
N LEU A 147 10.60 4.09 -7.71
CA LEU A 147 9.30 4.64 -7.33
C LEU A 147 9.00 4.51 -5.83
N ARG A 148 10.00 4.24 -4.99
CA ARG A 148 9.81 4.25 -3.54
C ARG A 148 9.32 5.62 -3.07
N ASP A 149 8.29 5.61 -2.24
CA ASP A 149 7.67 6.82 -1.69
C ASP A 149 7.23 7.84 -2.77
N THR A 150 6.96 7.37 -3.98
CA THR A 150 6.58 8.20 -5.12
C THR A 150 5.16 7.86 -5.60
N VAL A 151 4.43 8.88 -5.99
CA VAL A 151 3.14 8.76 -6.66
C VAL A 151 3.28 9.35 -8.06
N LEU A 152 2.94 8.55 -9.07
CA LEU A 152 2.91 8.99 -10.47
C LEU A 152 1.47 9.31 -10.85
N LEU A 153 1.23 10.49 -11.41
CA LEU A 153 -0.01 10.77 -12.13
C LEU A 153 0.06 10.06 -13.50
N VAL A 154 -1.00 9.37 -13.83
CA VAL A 154 -1.08 8.54 -15.04
C VAL A 154 -2.41 8.76 -15.74
N ALA A 155 -2.45 8.61 -17.06
CA ALA A 155 -3.67 8.66 -17.85
C ALA A 155 -4.01 7.24 -18.32
N LEU A 156 -5.15 6.73 -17.86
CA LEU A 156 -5.67 5.41 -18.21
C LEU A 156 -7.15 5.56 -18.62
N PRO A 157 -7.43 6.18 -19.79
CA PRO A 157 -8.76 6.67 -20.14
C PRO A 157 -9.85 5.59 -20.11
N ASP A 158 -9.54 4.38 -20.54
CA ASP A 158 -10.52 3.28 -20.54
C ASP A 158 -10.88 2.83 -19.12
N LEU A 159 -9.87 2.72 -18.22
CA LEU A 159 -10.08 2.40 -16.82
C LEU A 159 -10.81 3.54 -16.10
N GLU A 160 -10.38 4.77 -16.32
CA GLU A 160 -10.99 5.97 -15.75
C GLU A 160 -12.47 6.06 -16.12
N ALA A 161 -12.80 5.98 -17.41
CA ALA A 161 -14.19 6.03 -17.88
C ALA A 161 -15.07 4.95 -17.25
N ALA A 162 -14.57 3.70 -17.18
CA ALA A 162 -15.31 2.59 -16.60
C ALA A 162 -15.52 2.73 -15.08
N VAL A 163 -14.49 3.18 -14.33
CA VAL A 163 -14.60 3.40 -12.89
C VAL A 163 -15.48 4.60 -12.57
N HIS A 164 -15.36 5.71 -13.30
CA HIS A 164 -16.22 6.88 -13.14
C HIS A 164 -17.69 6.54 -13.43
N ALA A 165 -17.98 5.77 -14.48
CA ALA A 165 -19.34 5.30 -14.76
C ALA A 165 -19.93 4.46 -13.63
N ALA A 166 -19.11 3.55 -13.05
CA ALA A 166 -19.51 2.74 -11.92
C ALA A 166 -19.79 3.62 -10.68
N MET A 167 -18.91 4.58 -10.38
CA MET A 167 -19.00 5.42 -9.17
C MET A 167 -20.10 6.48 -9.26
N ALA A 168 -20.51 6.90 -10.47
CA ALA A 168 -21.63 7.80 -10.72
C ALA A 168 -23.00 7.12 -10.65
N SER A 169 -23.05 5.78 -10.59
CA SER A 169 -24.29 5.01 -10.55
C SER A 169 -25.09 5.32 -9.28
N PRO A 170 -26.43 5.52 -9.37
CA PRO A 170 -27.29 5.76 -8.21
C PRO A 170 -27.60 4.49 -7.38
N ARG A 171 -26.92 3.38 -7.68
CA ARG A 171 -27.09 2.11 -6.97
C ARG A 171 -26.53 2.17 -5.54
N PRO A 172 -26.91 1.20 -4.68
CA PRO A 172 -26.35 1.08 -3.35
C PRO A 172 -24.81 1.04 -3.37
N PRO A 173 -24.12 1.55 -2.34
CA PRO A 173 -22.66 1.60 -2.29
C PRO A 173 -21.97 0.25 -2.53
N ALA A 174 -22.54 -0.84 -2.04
CA ALA A 174 -21.99 -2.18 -2.24
C ALA A 174 -21.96 -2.58 -3.73
N ASP A 175 -23.04 -2.30 -4.47
CA ASP A 175 -23.13 -2.60 -5.90
C ASP A 175 -22.19 -1.73 -6.73
N THR A 176 -22.12 -0.44 -6.37
CA THR A 176 -21.20 0.53 -6.98
C THR A 176 -19.74 0.09 -6.81
N CYS A 177 -19.36 -0.34 -5.60
CA CYS A 177 -18.03 -0.86 -5.32
C CYS A 177 -17.74 -2.15 -6.11
N ALA A 178 -18.70 -3.07 -6.18
CA ALA A 178 -18.54 -4.31 -6.95
C ALA A 178 -18.40 -4.02 -8.46
N GLU A 179 -19.10 -3.03 -8.99
CA GLU A 179 -19.00 -2.62 -10.40
C GLU A 179 -17.64 -1.98 -10.71
N ALA A 180 -17.15 -1.10 -9.86
CA ALA A 180 -15.83 -0.51 -9.99
C ALA A 180 -14.71 -1.58 -9.86
N ALA A 181 -14.85 -2.56 -8.96
CA ALA A 181 -13.92 -3.69 -8.87
C ALA A 181 -13.92 -4.51 -10.17
N ARG A 182 -15.08 -4.73 -10.80
CA ARG A 182 -15.18 -5.41 -12.10
C ARG A 182 -14.50 -4.60 -13.21
N ALA A 183 -14.62 -3.29 -13.22
CA ALA A 183 -13.93 -2.43 -14.18
C ALA A 183 -12.40 -2.59 -14.07
N PHE A 184 -11.85 -2.52 -12.87
CA PHE A 184 -10.43 -2.80 -12.63
C PHE A 184 -10.03 -4.22 -13.07
N THR A 185 -10.85 -5.22 -12.72
CA THR A 185 -10.58 -6.62 -13.08
C THR A 185 -10.55 -6.80 -14.59
N ALA A 186 -11.51 -6.24 -15.32
CA ALA A 186 -11.58 -6.33 -16.78
C ALA A 186 -10.37 -5.67 -17.44
N TRP A 187 -10.00 -4.46 -16.99
CA TRP A 187 -8.86 -3.73 -17.51
C TRP A 187 -7.53 -4.47 -17.24
N LEU A 188 -7.32 -4.94 -16.02
CA LEU A 188 -6.12 -5.70 -15.65
C LEU A 188 -6.06 -7.04 -16.39
N THR A 189 -7.19 -7.72 -16.59
CA THR A 189 -7.24 -8.98 -17.36
C THR A 189 -6.82 -8.76 -18.82
N ALA A 190 -7.23 -7.66 -19.43
CA ALA A 190 -6.83 -7.31 -20.80
C ALA A 190 -5.33 -7.00 -20.91
N LEU A 191 -4.74 -6.46 -19.83
CA LEU A 191 -3.33 -6.08 -19.78
C LEU A 191 -2.40 -7.23 -19.39
N LEU A 192 -2.83 -8.06 -18.43
CA LEU A 192 -2.02 -9.12 -17.82
C LEU A 192 -2.30 -10.45 -18.53
N GLY A 193 -1.24 -11.16 -18.92
CA GLY A 193 -1.33 -12.56 -19.33
C GLY A 193 -1.34 -13.50 -18.11
N GLU A 194 -0.94 -14.74 -18.34
CA GLU A 194 -0.75 -15.70 -17.25
C GLU A 194 0.37 -15.23 -16.31
N PRO A 195 0.24 -15.45 -14.99
CA PRO A 195 1.27 -15.05 -14.03
C PRO A 195 2.53 -15.92 -14.23
N THR A 196 3.68 -15.29 -14.25
CA THR A 196 4.96 -16.00 -14.35
C THR A 196 5.28 -16.73 -13.04
N GLU A 197 6.04 -17.83 -13.11
CA GLU A 197 6.52 -18.53 -11.91
C GLU A 197 7.33 -17.61 -10.98
N GLU A 198 8.14 -16.70 -11.56
CA GLU A 198 8.90 -15.71 -10.82
C GLU A 198 7.97 -14.73 -10.09
N GLY A 199 6.94 -14.25 -10.77
CA GLY A 199 5.93 -13.37 -10.16
C GLY A 199 5.17 -14.06 -9.03
N LEU A 200 4.76 -15.30 -9.22
CA LEU A 200 4.13 -16.10 -8.17
C LEU A 200 5.07 -16.37 -6.97
N LEU A 201 6.35 -16.58 -7.23
CA LEU A 201 7.35 -16.69 -6.17
C LEU A 201 7.52 -15.37 -5.42
N ALA A 202 7.48 -14.22 -6.11
CA ALA A 202 7.50 -12.91 -5.48
C ALA A 202 6.25 -12.66 -4.62
N ASN A 203 5.07 -13.13 -5.05
CA ASN A 203 3.85 -13.08 -4.23
C ASN A 203 4.03 -13.89 -2.94
N ARG A 204 4.49 -15.14 -3.05
CA ARG A 204 4.76 -16.00 -1.88
C ARG A 204 5.78 -15.38 -0.94
N MET A 205 6.81 -14.73 -1.47
CA MET A 205 7.83 -14.06 -0.68
C MET A 205 7.25 -12.91 0.16
N VAL A 206 6.43 -12.05 -0.44
CA VAL A 206 5.79 -10.93 0.29
C VAL A 206 4.80 -11.48 1.30
N ASP A 207 3.99 -12.45 0.94
CA ASP A 207 3.03 -13.07 1.85
C ASP A 207 3.72 -13.73 3.06
N ALA A 208 4.76 -14.53 2.83
CA ALA A 208 5.55 -15.13 3.89
C ALA A 208 6.20 -14.08 4.81
N ALA A 209 6.81 -13.04 4.23
CA ALA A 209 7.41 -11.96 4.99
C ALA A 209 6.40 -11.18 5.86
N GLU A 210 5.14 -11.07 5.44
CA GLU A 210 4.08 -10.36 6.16
C GLU A 210 3.35 -11.24 7.20
N THR A 211 3.19 -12.54 6.93
CA THR A 211 2.33 -13.40 7.75
C THR A 211 3.09 -14.33 8.68
N GLN A 212 4.30 -14.78 8.28
CA GLN A 212 5.06 -15.78 9.02
C GLN A 212 5.93 -15.13 10.10
N ARG A 213 5.43 -15.10 11.35
CA ARG A 213 6.09 -14.41 12.48
C ARG A 213 7.45 -14.97 12.86
N HIS A 214 7.70 -16.25 12.60
CA HIS A 214 8.96 -16.91 12.91
C HIS A 214 10.08 -16.62 11.90
N LEU A 215 9.79 -15.95 10.77
CA LEU A 215 10.79 -15.60 9.78
C LEU A 215 11.41 -14.24 10.09
N ASP A 216 12.37 -14.23 11.00
CA ASP A 216 12.94 -13.00 11.53
C ASP A 216 14.17 -12.47 10.80
N SER A 217 14.68 -13.23 9.85
CA SER A 217 15.83 -12.84 9.04
C SER A 217 15.61 -13.11 7.55
N VAL A 218 16.43 -12.46 6.70
CA VAL A 218 16.47 -12.76 5.27
C VAL A 218 16.89 -14.21 5.00
N THR A 219 17.72 -14.77 5.87
CA THR A 219 18.16 -16.19 5.80
C THR A 219 16.97 -17.11 6.04
N ASP A 220 16.15 -16.84 7.05
CA ASP A 220 14.97 -17.67 7.36
C ASP A 220 13.96 -17.62 6.22
N LEU A 221 13.73 -16.42 5.67
CA LEU A 221 12.83 -16.25 4.51
C LEU A 221 13.34 -17.00 3.28
N ALA A 222 14.65 -16.97 3.02
CA ALA A 222 15.27 -17.69 1.92
C ALA A 222 15.13 -19.21 2.10
N ALA A 223 15.39 -19.72 3.30
CA ALA A 223 15.23 -21.13 3.64
C ALA A 223 13.77 -21.57 3.52
N HIS A 224 12.82 -20.79 4.02
CA HIS A 224 11.38 -21.08 3.94
C HIS A 224 10.88 -21.20 2.49
N LEU A 225 11.40 -20.38 1.60
CA LEU A 225 11.03 -20.39 0.17
C LEU A 225 11.92 -21.31 -0.68
N HIS A 226 12.90 -22.00 -0.09
CA HIS A 226 13.86 -22.85 -0.76
C HIS A 226 14.64 -22.14 -1.88
N VAL A 227 15.04 -20.89 -1.65
CA VAL A 227 15.80 -20.07 -2.60
C VAL A 227 17.03 -19.45 -1.97
N SER A 228 17.95 -18.92 -2.78
CA SER A 228 19.08 -18.15 -2.27
C SER A 228 18.67 -16.72 -1.86
N GLN A 229 19.44 -16.10 -0.95
CA GLN A 229 19.25 -14.69 -0.62
C GLN A 229 19.41 -13.78 -1.85
N ARG A 230 20.29 -14.13 -2.79
CA ARG A 230 20.44 -13.43 -4.07
C ARG A 230 19.16 -13.49 -4.90
N THR A 231 18.46 -14.63 -4.90
CA THR A 231 17.15 -14.76 -5.56
C THR A 231 16.12 -13.83 -4.91
N LEU A 232 16.06 -13.78 -3.56
CA LEU A 232 15.16 -12.87 -2.87
C LEU A 232 15.44 -11.40 -3.23
N GLN A 233 16.72 -11.00 -3.25
CA GLN A 233 17.11 -9.64 -3.63
C GLN A 233 16.68 -9.31 -5.07
N ARG A 234 16.85 -10.23 -6.00
CA ARG A 234 16.42 -10.05 -7.40
C ARG A 234 14.90 -9.95 -7.50
N LEU A 235 14.15 -10.84 -6.83
CA LEU A 235 12.68 -10.79 -6.79
C LEU A 235 12.17 -9.45 -6.24
N THR A 236 12.74 -8.98 -5.13
CA THR A 236 12.32 -7.70 -4.55
C THR A 236 12.68 -6.52 -5.45
N ALA A 237 13.82 -6.55 -6.13
CA ALA A 237 14.23 -5.48 -7.06
C ALA A 237 13.29 -5.38 -8.27
N THR A 238 12.81 -6.53 -8.79
CA THR A 238 11.98 -6.58 -9.98
C THR A 238 10.49 -6.35 -9.66
N HIS A 239 9.99 -6.94 -8.57
CA HIS A 239 8.56 -7.08 -8.32
C HIS A 239 8.03 -6.25 -7.15
N VAL A 240 8.89 -5.77 -6.24
CA VAL A 240 8.43 -5.13 -4.99
C VAL A 240 8.98 -3.72 -4.81
N GLY A 241 10.27 -3.53 -5.08
CA GLY A 241 10.98 -2.27 -4.86
C GLY A 241 11.51 -2.07 -3.45
N LEU A 242 11.15 -2.90 -2.47
CA LEU A 242 11.71 -2.91 -1.10
C LEU A 242 12.64 -4.10 -0.91
N SER A 243 13.65 -4.00 -0.05
CA SER A 243 14.50 -5.16 0.25
C SER A 243 13.76 -6.20 1.10
N PRO A 244 14.17 -7.48 1.08
CA PRO A 244 13.58 -8.51 1.94
C PRO A 244 13.62 -8.14 3.44
N GLY A 245 14.73 -7.53 3.89
CA GLY A 245 14.87 -7.06 5.28
C GLY A 245 13.88 -5.95 5.63
N MET A 246 13.54 -5.06 4.69
CA MET A 246 12.53 -4.02 4.90
C MET A 246 11.12 -4.62 5.06
N LEU A 247 10.79 -5.69 4.33
CA LEU A 247 9.52 -6.38 4.48
C LEU A 247 9.37 -7.00 5.88
N ILE A 248 10.41 -7.71 6.33
CA ILE A 248 10.44 -8.32 7.67
C ILE A 248 10.36 -7.24 8.76
N ARG A 249 11.18 -6.18 8.66
CA ARG A 249 11.17 -5.05 9.60
C ARG A 249 9.77 -4.43 9.71
N ARG A 250 9.10 -4.23 8.58
CA ARG A 250 7.76 -3.66 8.54
C ARG A 250 6.74 -4.54 9.26
N ARG A 251 6.74 -5.85 9.00
CA ARG A 251 5.90 -6.81 9.73
C ARG A 251 6.09 -6.69 11.24
N ARG A 252 7.35 -6.67 11.72
CA ARG A 252 7.66 -6.53 13.16
C ARG A 252 7.03 -5.27 13.75
N LEU A 253 7.10 -4.14 13.04
CA LEU A 253 6.49 -2.89 13.51
C LEU A 253 4.96 -2.97 13.54
N HIS A 254 4.33 -3.63 12.57
CA HIS A 254 2.89 -3.87 12.58
C HIS A 254 2.47 -4.81 13.74
N ASP A 255 3.23 -5.88 14.00
CA ASP A 255 3.01 -6.75 15.14
C ASP A 255 3.14 -5.98 16.45
N GLY A 256 4.16 -5.14 16.57
CA GLY A 256 4.34 -4.26 17.71
C GLY A 256 3.17 -3.28 17.92
N ALA A 257 2.65 -2.70 16.82
CA ALA A 257 1.51 -1.80 16.89
C ALA A 257 0.25 -2.50 17.41
N ARG A 258 0.00 -3.71 16.92
CA ARG A 258 -1.11 -4.54 17.39
C ARG A 258 -0.96 -4.84 18.89
N ARG A 259 0.21 -5.27 19.34
CA ARG A 259 0.47 -5.62 20.75
C ARG A 259 0.34 -4.41 21.68
N LEU A 260 0.84 -3.23 21.27
CA LEU A 260 0.67 -2.00 22.06
C LEU A 260 -0.79 -1.61 22.27
N ARG A 261 -1.67 -2.00 21.36
CA ARG A 261 -3.12 -1.79 21.49
C ARG A 261 -3.77 -2.84 22.37
N GLU A 262 -3.36 -4.12 22.25
CA GLU A 262 -3.96 -5.26 22.93
C GLU A 262 -3.43 -5.46 24.36
N GLU A 263 -2.22 -4.96 24.65
CA GLU A 263 -1.50 -5.15 25.92
C GLU A 263 -1.15 -3.80 26.57
N PRO A 264 -2.06 -3.16 27.31
CA PRO A 264 -1.83 -1.82 27.89
C PRO A 264 -0.63 -1.74 28.84
N GLY A 265 -0.29 -2.86 29.51
CA GLY A 265 0.83 -2.97 30.45
C GLY A 265 2.20 -3.21 29.81
N LEU A 266 2.27 -3.50 28.51
CA LEU A 266 3.52 -3.79 27.81
C LEU A 266 4.43 -2.56 27.79
N THR A 267 5.67 -2.69 28.30
CA THR A 267 6.64 -1.59 28.26
C THR A 267 7.27 -1.47 26.88
N LEU A 268 7.75 -0.28 26.52
CA LEU A 268 8.46 -0.10 25.25
C LEU A 268 9.82 -0.81 25.24
N THR A 269 10.42 -1.03 26.40
CA THR A 269 11.67 -1.77 26.55
C THR A 269 11.45 -3.24 26.26
N ASP A 270 10.41 -3.84 26.83
CA ASP A 270 10.07 -5.24 26.60
C ASP A 270 9.69 -5.45 25.13
N LEU A 271 8.85 -4.56 24.57
CA LEU A 271 8.49 -4.62 23.16
C LEU A 271 9.72 -4.51 22.24
N ALA A 272 10.67 -3.62 22.53
CA ALA A 272 11.90 -3.50 21.75
C ALA A 272 12.69 -4.80 21.76
N HIS A 273 12.89 -5.37 22.94
CA HIS A 273 13.62 -6.64 23.09
C HIS A 273 12.94 -7.78 22.33
N GLU A 274 11.64 -7.93 22.45
CA GLU A 274 10.88 -9.00 21.79
C GLU A 274 10.82 -8.85 20.26
N LEU A 275 10.84 -7.61 19.75
CA LEU A 275 10.93 -7.33 18.32
C LEU A 275 12.37 -7.37 17.79
N GLY A 276 13.37 -7.71 18.63
CA GLY A 276 14.76 -7.85 18.24
C GLY A 276 15.49 -6.53 18.02
N TYR A 277 15.04 -5.43 18.66
CA TYR A 277 15.77 -4.15 18.70
C TYR A 277 16.77 -4.11 19.85
N SER A 278 17.88 -3.40 19.67
CA SER A 278 18.90 -3.22 20.70
C SER A 278 18.38 -2.49 21.94
N ASP A 279 17.46 -1.55 21.73
CA ASP A 279 16.85 -0.74 22.78
C ASP A 279 15.56 -0.06 22.29
N HIS A 280 14.85 0.60 23.21
CA HIS A 280 13.59 1.28 22.90
C HIS A 280 13.79 2.56 22.04
N ALA A 281 14.99 3.15 22.04
CA ALA A 281 15.27 4.34 21.22
C ALA A 281 15.38 3.94 19.73
N HIS A 282 16.05 2.83 19.45
CA HIS A 282 16.14 2.24 18.12
C HIS A 282 14.74 1.81 17.62
N LEU A 283 13.95 1.12 18.44
CA LEU A 283 12.55 0.83 18.11
C LEU A 283 11.77 2.11 17.81
N THR A 284 11.87 3.14 18.64
CA THR A 284 11.14 4.40 18.49
C THR A 284 11.50 5.13 17.20
N HIS A 285 12.79 5.13 16.85
CA HIS A 285 13.26 5.72 15.59
C HIS A 285 12.65 5.01 14.37
N ASP A 286 12.73 3.69 14.35
CA ASP A 286 12.17 2.86 13.29
C ASP A 286 10.65 3.00 13.17
N TRP A 287 9.98 2.94 14.31
CA TRP A 287 8.55 3.11 14.41
C TRP A 287 8.09 4.43 13.83
N ARG A 288 8.75 5.53 14.24
CA ARG A 288 8.44 6.86 13.74
C ARG A 288 8.69 6.98 12.22
N THR A 289 9.76 6.38 11.72
CA THR A 289 10.08 6.38 10.29
C THR A 289 9.01 5.65 9.48
N VAL A 290 8.62 4.44 9.90
CA VAL A 290 7.73 3.57 9.12
C VAL A 290 6.26 3.89 9.34
N LEU A 291 5.86 4.21 10.59
CA LEU A 291 4.46 4.44 10.96
C LEU A 291 4.09 5.93 11.12
N GLY A 292 5.10 6.83 11.06
CA GLY A 292 4.89 8.29 11.09
C GLY A 292 4.57 8.88 12.46
N ILE A 293 4.46 8.04 13.51
CA ILE A 293 4.15 8.44 14.90
C ILE A 293 5.08 7.73 15.86
N THR A 294 5.17 8.20 17.10
CA THR A 294 5.93 7.49 18.14
C THR A 294 5.08 6.35 18.74
N PRO A 295 5.71 5.26 19.27
CA PRO A 295 4.98 4.20 19.98
C PRO A 295 4.09 4.73 21.11
N THR A 296 4.60 5.70 21.89
CA THR A 296 3.84 6.36 22.95
C THR A 296 2.65 7.15 22.43
N GLY A 297 2.84 7.88 21.31
CA GLY A 297 1.77 8.61 20.62
C GLY A 297 0.69 7.66 20.11
N TYR A 298 1.09 6.53 19.52
CA TYR A 298 0.18 5.51 19.04
C TYR A 298 -0.66 4.91 20.18
N ARG A 299 -0.02 4.52 21.31
CA ARG A 299 -0.71 3.98 22.49
C ARG A 299 -1.77 4.97 23.00
N ARG A 300 -1.41 6.25 23.15
CA ARG A 300 -2.35 7.28 23.61
C ARG A 300 -3.56 7.44 22.68
N SER A 301 -3.33 7.41 21.39
CA SER A 301 -4.42 7.53 20.41
C SER A 301 -5.33 6.31 20.38
N ALA A 302 -4.78 5.12 20.57
CA ALA A 302 -5.55 3.87 20.64
C ALA A 302 -6.46 3.85 21.88
N GLN A 303 -5.96 4.34 23.03
CA GLN A 303 -6.74 4.42 24.26
C GLN A 303 -7.81 5.51 24.24
N SER A 304 -7.60 6.61 23.51
CA SER A 304 -8.59 7.70 23.38
C SER A 304 -9.82 7.32 22.54
N THR A 305 -9.74 6.27 21.75
CA THR A 305 -10.84 5.79 20.90
C THR A 305 -11.82 4.90 21.67
N ASP A 306 -11.39 4.33 22.79
CA ASP A 306 -12.21 3.43 23.63
C ASP A 306 -13.11 4.18 24.62
N THR A 307 -12.96 5.51 24.74
CA THR A 307 -13.67 6.31 25.77
C THR A 307 -14.85 7.11 25.17
N THR A 308 -15.17 6.95 23.90
CA THR A 308 -16.35 7.60 23.32
C THR A 308 -17.47 6.58 23.15
N ASP A 309 -18.10 6.23 24.29
CA ASP A 309 -19.43 5.61 24.33
C ASP A 309 -20.46 6.66 23.85
N PRO A 310 -21.23 6.41 22.77
CA PRO A 310 -22.26 7.32 22.31
C PRO A 310 -23.58 7.03 23.05
N ALA A 311 -23.62 7.27 24.36
CA ALA A 311 -24.83 7.25 25.14
C ALA A 311 -24.84 8.42 26.14
N ARG A 312 -25.04 9.64 25.61
CA ARG A 312 -25.77 10.73 26.29
C ARG A 312 -26.20 11.80 25.30
#